data_8da3e9262a1db0c82dfaec7183fe0c4e
#
_entry.id   8da3e9262a1db0c82dfaec7183fe0c4e
#
_cell.length_a   1.000
_cell.length_b   1.000
_cell.length_c   1.000
_cell.angle_alpha   90.00
_cell.angle_beta   90.00
_cell.angle_gamma   90.00
#
_symmetry.space_group_name_H-M   'P 1'
#
loop_
_entity.id
_entity.type
_entity.pdbx_description
1 polymer ?
#
loop_
_entity_poly.entity_id
_entity_poly.type
_entity_poly.pdbx_seq_one_letter_code
_entity_poly.pdbx_strand_id
1 'polypeptide(L)'
;MNITVITPPLVQLNSPYPSGAYLTSFFKNLGHDCRWKDLSIALVYELFSKEGLSRLFELSHESALRLADKAQTDGDENTAFNIRRYLSTKDNWIKWIDDILLILCGKGREKEHQFLFSPFAPRGARMETFLAGLEREPSVDDVRFLASYALADLADYITAVFDSEFSLIRYAEHLTVDERTFAQIEKELESPVMKYFYQKVLEKNFDKEDCPDMVCISIPFAGTFLPALYTARYFKQRFGDKVFVVIGGGFVNTELRDVSEAALGKYINAIS
;
A
#
# COMPACT_ATOMS: atom_id res chain seq x y z
N MET A 1 -30.03 -7.44 -1.43
CA MET A 1 -29.13 -6.30 -1.19
C MET A 1 -27.89 -6.48 -2.07
N ASN A 2 -27.37 -5.37 -2.59
CA ASN A 2 -26.07 -5.32 -3.26
C ASN A 2 -25.00 -4.99 -2.21
N ILE A 3 -24.10 -5.94 -1.92
CA ILE A 3 -23.11 -5.84 -0.85
C ILE A 3 -21.72 -5.84 -1.47
N THR A 4 -20.87 -4.92 -1.04
CA THR A 4 -19.46 -4.91 -1.42
C THR A 4 -18.59 -5.16 -0.17
N VAL A 5 -17.81 -6.25 -0.20
CA VAL A 5 -16.81 -6.56 0.82
C VAL A 5 -15.46 -6.02 0.35
N ILE A 6 -14.75 -5.32 1.22
CA ILE A 6 -13.48 -4.69 0.89
C ILE A 6 -12.39 -5.15 1.85
N THR A 7 -11.26 -5.56 1.28
CA THR A 7 -9.98 -5.66 1.98
C THR A 7 -9.21 -4.38 1.70
N PRO A 8 -8.99 -3.51 2.70
CA PRO A 8 -8.27 -2.26 2.51
C PRO A 8 -6.76 -2.48 2.30
N PRO A 9 -6.02 -1.50 1.77
CA PRO A 9 -4.59 -1.59 1.57
C PRO A 9 -3.76 -1.86 2.83
N LEU A 10 -2.50 -2.25 2.56
CA LEU A 10 -1.42 -2.49 3.50
C LEU A 10 -1.60 -3.75 4.35
N VAL A 11 -2.31 -4.75 3.81
CA VAL A 11 -2.23 -6.13 4.29
C VAL A 11 -1.02 -6.84 3.68
N GLN A 12 -0.65 -7.99 4.25
CA GLN A 12 0.42 -8.84 3.74
C GLN A 12 0.18 -9.25 2.29
N LEU A 13 1.16 -9.00 1.41
CA LEU A 13 1.03 -9.26 -0.04
C LEU A 13 1.30 -10.72 -0.42
N ASN A 14 2.04 -11.44 0.39
CA ASN A 14 2.44 -12.84 0.15
C ASN A 14 1.40 -13.87 0.63
N SER A 15 0.31 -13.43 1.23
CA SER A 15 -0.73 -14.31 1.77
C SER A 15 -2.11 -13.70 1.56
N PRO A 16 -3.06 -14.43 0.94
CA PRO A 16 -4.41 -13.93 0.78
C PRO A 16 -5.09 -13.81 2.13
N TYR A 17 -5.74 -12.68 2.39
CA TYR A 17 -6.51 -12.49 3.61
C TYR A 17 -7.91 -13.12 3.44
N PRO A 18 -8.30 -14.12 4.24
CA PRO A 18 -9.44 -14.96 3.93
C PRO A 18 -10.82 -14.33 4.19
N SER A 19 -10.90 -13.25 4.98
CA SER A 19 -12.19 -12.65 5.38
C SER A 19 -13.07 -12.26 4.19
N GLY A 20 -12.47 -11.74 3.12
CA GLY A 20 -13.20 -11.35 1.91
C GLY A 20 -13.93 -12.51 1.27
N ALA A 21 -13.29 -13.68 1.15
CA ALA A 21 -13.89 -14.87 0.60
C ALA A 21 -15.00 -15.43 1.51
N TYR A 22 -14.75 -15.50 2.82
CA TYR A 22 -15.73 -16.01 3.80
C TYR A 22 -16.98 -15.12 3.85
N LEU A 23 -16.82 -13.82 3.99
CA LEU A 23 -17.96 -12.88 4.06
C LEU A 23 -18.76 -12.88 2.75
N THR A 24 -18.06 -12.91 1.60
CA THR A 24 -18.76 -12.96 0.30
C THR A 24 -19.58 -14.25 0.16
N SER A 25 -19.02 -15.39 0.54
CA SER A 25 -19.74 -16.67 0.53
C SER A 25 -20.93 -16.66 1.49
N PHE A 26 -20.74 -16.13 2.69
CA PHE A 26 -21.79 -16.01 3.69
C PHE A 26 -22.98 -15.18 3.19
N PHE A 27 -22.72 -13.99 2.67
CA PHE A 27 -23.80 -13.14 2.16
C PHE A 27 -24.51 -13.72 0.93
N LYS A 28 -23.76 -14.39 0.04
CA LYS A 28 -24.37 -15.10 -1.11
C LYS A 28 -25.29 -16.23 -0.67
N ASN A 29 -24.91 -16.98 0.36
CA ASN A 29 -25.75 -18.04 0.92
C ASN A 29 -27.04 -17.51 1.57
N LEU A 30 -27.03 -16.25 2.02
CA LEU A 30 -28.23 -15.55 2.50
C LEU A 30 -29.08 -14.93 1.37
N GLY A 31 -28.71 -15.15 0.10
CA GLY A 31 -29.48 -14.66 -1.06
C GLY A 31 -29.16 -13.20 -1.45
N HIS A 32 -28.05 -12.65 -1.00
CA HIS A 32 -27.62 -11.30 -1.37
C HIS A 32 -26.69 -11.33 -2.59
N ASP A 33 -26.73 -10.28 -3.41
CA ASP A 33 -25.68 -10.03 -4.41
C ASP A 33 -24.46 -9.46 -3.69
N CYS A 34 -23.38 -10.24 -3.63
CA CYS A 34 -22.18 -9.87 -2.89
C CYS A 34 -20.93 -10.06 -3.74
N ARG A 35 -20.07 -9.05 -3.73
CA ARG A 35 -18.75 -9.08 -4.39
C ARG A 35 -17.64 -8.64 -3.43
N TRP A 36 -16.44 -9.13 -3.69
CA TRP A 36 -15.25 -8.80 -2.93
C TRP A 36 -14.25 -8.04 -3.79
N LYS A 37 -13.66 -6.99 -3.23
CA LYS A 37 -12.58 -6.21 -3.82
C LYS A 37 -11.37 -6.21 -2.88
N ASP A 38 -10.24 -6.70 -3.36
CA ASP A 38 -8.96 -6.57 -2.68
C ASP A 38 -8.26 -5.30 -3.16
N LEU A 39 -8.35 -4.24 -2.36
CA LEU A 39 -7.75 -2.96 -2.68
C LEU A 39 -6.27 -2.88 -2.27
N SER A 40 -5.78 -3.85 -1.48
CA SER A 40 -4.36 -3.95 -1.15
C SER A 40 -3.52 -4.29 -2.38
N ILE A 41 -3.90 -5.34 -3.09
CA ILE A 41 -3.27 -5.71 -4.36
C ILE A 41 -3.46 -4.61 -5.41
N ALA A 42 -4.65 -3.99 -5.45
CA ALA A 42 -4.93 -2.91 -6.40
C ALA A 42 -4.02 -1.69 -6.19
N LEU A 43 -3.75 -1.31 -4.92
CA LEU A 43 -2.82 -0.21 -4.63
C LEU A 43 -1.38 -0.56 -5.03
N VAL A 44 -0.94 -1.80 -4.81
CA VAL A 44 0.40 -2.23 -5.22
C VAL A 44 0.57 -2.10 -6.72
N TYR A 45 -0.39 -2.58 -7.52
CA TYR A 45 -0.34 -2.43 -8.98
C TYR A 45 -0.48 -0.99 -9.47
N GLU A 46 -1.19 -0.13 -8.74
CA GLU A 46 -1.28 1.30 -9.08
C GLU A 46 0.04 2.02 -8.80
N LEU A 47 0.62 1.79 -7.63
CA LEU A 47 1.83 2.47 -7.18
C LEU A 47 3.09 1.96 -7.89
N PHE A 48 3.23 0.63 -7.98
CA PHE A 48 4.38 -0.05 -8.60
C PHE A 48 4.08 -0.45 -10.06
N SER A 49 3.57 0.48 -10.84
CA SER A 49 3.47 0.43 -12.29
C SER A 49 4.40 1.47 -12.91
N LYS A 50 4.65 1.39 -14.23
CA LYS A 50 5.43 2.42 -14.93
C LYS A 50 4.83 3.82 -14.76
N GLU A 51 3.51 3.93 -14.90
CA GLU A 51 2.80 5.21 -14.70
C GLU A 51 2.83 5.64 -13.24
N GLY A 52 2.65 4.68 -12.30
CA GLY A 52 2.70 4.95 -10.87
C GLY A 52 4.06 5.47 -10.45
N LEU A 53 5.16 4.80 -10.82
CA LEU A 53 6.51 5.24 -10.50
C LEU A 53 6.89 6.55 -11.21
N SER A 54 6.49 6.76 -12.46
CA SER A 54 6.71 8.04 -13.15
C SER A 54 6.07 9.19 -12.37
N ARG A 55 4.81 9.02 -11.96
CA ARG A 55 4.09 10.00 -11.16
C ARG A 55 4.71 10.18 -9.76
N LEU A 56 5.14 9.09 -9.12
CA LEU A 56 5.81 9.15 -7.82
C LEU A 56 7.08 10.01 -7.90
N PHE A 57 7.97 9.71 -8.85
CA PHE A 57 9.22 10.45 -9.03
C PHE A 57 8.98 11.92 -9.42
N GLU A 58 7.93 12.21 -10.20
CA GLU A 58 7.53 13.58 -10.52
C GLU A 58 7.08 14.34 -9.26
N LEU A 59 6.13 13.78 -8.51
CA LEU A 59 5.57 14.42 -7.31
C LEU A 59 6.57 14.56 -6.17
N SER A 60 7.52 13.62 -6.03
CA SER A 60 8.52 13.61 -4.96
C SER A 60 9.83 14.33 -5.31
N HIS A 61 10.01 14.79 -6.55
CA HIS A 61 11.30 15.30 -7.04
C HIS A 61 11.88 16.41 -6.15
N GLU A 62 11.10 17.43 -5.86
CA GLU A 62 11.57 18.56 -5.04
C GLU A 62 11.83 18.17 -3.59
N SER A 63 10.99 17.32 -2.98
CA SER A 63 11.21 16.85 -1.61
C SER A 63 12.43 15.95 -1.52
N ALA A 64 12.69 15.13 -2.54
CA ALA A 64 13.89 14.30 -2.64
C ALA A 64 15.15 15.15 -2.73
N LEU A 65 15.17 16.19 -3.57
CA LEU A 65 16.31 17.11 -3.65
C LEU A 65 16.56 17.82 -2.32
N ARG A 66 15.52 18.36 -1.69
CA ARG A 66 15.63 19.01 -0.37
C ARG A 66 16.17 18.07 0.70
N LEU A 67 15.70 16.82 0.72
CA LEU A 67 16.21 15.83 1.67
C LEU A 67 17.68 15.51 1.42
N ALA A 68 18.07 15.28 0.16
CA ALA A 68 19.47 14.98 -0.20
C ALA A 68 20.41 16.13 0.17
N ASP A 69 20.01 17.38 -0.06
CA ASP A 69 20.83 18.56 0.26
C ASP A 69 20.92 18.78 1.77
N LYS A 70 19.83 18.57 2.51
CA LYS A 70 19.83 18.61 3.97
C LYS A 70 20.74 17.52 4.54
N ALA A 71 20.59 16.27 4.11
CA ALA A 71 21.41 15.15 4.55
C ALA A 71 22.92 15.42 4.28
N GLN A 72 23.25 15.99 3.12
CA GLN A 72 24.62 16.40 2.79
C GLN A 72 25.14 17.47 3.77
N THR A 73 24.31 18.44 4.12
CA THR A 73 24.69 19.51 5.06
C THR A 73 24.88 18.98 6.48
N ASP A 74 24.03 18.02 6.87
CA ASP A 74 24.03 17.39 8.20
C ASP A 74 25.14 16.30 8.31
N GLY A 75 25.88 16.01 7.23
CA GLY A 75 26.94 15.01 7.20
C GLY A 75 26.45 13.56 7.03
N ASP A 76 25.17 13.35 6.73
CA ASP A 76 24.59 12.04 6.40
C ASP A 76 24.80 11.73 4.90
N GLU A 77 26.04 11.37 4.57
CA GLU A 77 26.42 11.05 3.20
C GLU A 77 25.66 9.86 2.62
N ASN A 78 25.28 8.88 3.46
CA ASN A 78 24.55 7.70 3.03
C ASN A 78 23.14 8.04 2.53
N THR A 79 22.38 8.81 3.31
CA THR A 79 21.06 9.27 2.90
C THR A 79 21.14 10.14 1.65
N ALA A 80 22.06 11.12 1.62
CA ALA A 80 22.27 11.97 0.46
C ALA A 80 22.59 11.16 -0.81
N PHE A 81 23.52 10.20 -0.71
CA PHE A 81 23.88 9.31 -1.82
C PHE A 81 22.70 8.46 -2.29
N ASN A 82 21.99 7.80 -1.37
CA ASN A 82 20.88 6.92 -1.73
C ASN A 82 19.76 7.69 -2.44
N ILE A 83 19.36 8.85 -1.93
CA ILE A 83 18.30 9.65 -2.56
C ILE A 83 18.71 10.12 -3.96
N ARG A 84 19.95 10.63 -4.13
CA ARG A 84 20.46 11.02 -5.44
C ARG A 84 20.56 9.85 -6.41
N ARG A 85 20.92 8.66 -5.91
CA ARG A 85 20.92 7.43 -6.72
C ARG A 85 19.54 7.09 -7.27
N TYR A 86 18.47 7.15 -6.43
CA TYR A 86 17.11 6.94 -6.91
C TYR A 86 16.74 7.93 -8.02
N LEU A 87 17.03 9.22 -7.83
CA LEU A 87 16.74 10.24 -8.83
C LEU A 87 17.50 10.02 -10.15
N SER A 88 18.79 9.65 -10.06
CA SER A 88 19.64 9.42 -11.25
C SER A 88 19.29 8.13 -12.00
N THR A 89 18.74 7.13 -11.32
CA THR A 89 18.37 5.83 -11.89
C THR A 89 16.86 5.63 -12.04
N LYS A 90 16.06 6.69 -11.89
CA LYS A 90 14.58 6.61 -11.94
C LYS A 90 14.05 5.91 -13.18
N ASP A 91 14.66 6.16 -14.35
CA ASP A 91 14.24 5.57 -15.61
C ASP A 91 14.46 4.04 -15.63
N ASN A 92 15.48 3.56 -14.94
CA ASN A 92 15.70 2.13 -14.77
C ASN A 92 14.64 1.52 -13.86
N TRP A 93 14.30 2.17 -12.74
CA TRP A 93 13.21 1.73 -11.86
C TRP A 93 11.88 1.64 -12.62
N ILE A 94 11.53 2.69 -13.36
CA ILE A 94 10.31 2.73 -14.18
C ILE A 94 10.32 1.63 -15.25
N LYS A 95 11.44 1.42 -15.90
CA LYS A 95 11.57 0.40 -16.95
C LYS A 95 11.37 -1.03 -16.41
N TRP A 96 11.93 -1.32 -15.23
CA TRP A 96 12.00 -2.68 -14.69
C TRP A 96 10.85 -3.07 -13.78
N ILE A 97 10.00 -2.14 -13.35
CA ILE A 97 9.00 -2.44 -12.31
C ILE A 97 8.02 -3.55 -12.69
N ASP A 98 7.56 -3.58 -13.93
CA ASP A 98 6.64 -4.63 -14.39
C ASP A 98 7.32 -6.02 -14.37
N ASP A 99 8.59 -6.09 -14.77
CA ASP A 99 9.38 -7.33 -14.74
C ASP A 99 9.64 -7.78 -13.27
N ILE A 100 9.91 -6.85 -12.36
CA ILE A 100 10.05 -7.11 -10.92
C ILE A 100 8.76 -7.74 -10.36
N LEU A 101 7.60 -7.17 -10.68
CA LEU A 101 6.31 -7.72 -10.23
C LEU A 101 6.03 -9.10 -10.86
N LEU A 102 6.35 -9.31 -12.13
CA LEU A 102 6.21 -10.62 -12.79
C LEU A 102 7.08 -11.68 -12.12
N ILE A 103 8.33 -11.35 -11.79
CA ILE A 103 9.25 -12.24 -11.06
C ILE A 103 8.65 -12.63 -9.70
N LEU A 104 8.16 -11.64 -8.93
CA LEU A 104 7.52 -11.90 -7.63
C LEU A 104 6.29 -12.81 -7.74
N CYS A 105 5.51 -12.65 -8.80
CA CYS A 105 4.37 -13.53 -9.10
C CYS A 105 4.76 -14.90 -9.63
N GLY A 106 6.05 -15.21 -9.81
CA GLY A 106 6.53 -16.46 -10.38
C GLY A 106 6.25 -16.64 -11.87
N LYS A 107 6.01 -15.55 -12.60
CA LYS A 107 5.65 -15.53 -14.04
C LYS A 107 6.74 -14.93 -14.92
N GLY A 108 7.83 -14.50 -14.36
CA GLY A 108 8.89 -13.76 -15.06
C GLY A 108 10.18 -14.56 -15.28
N ARG A 109 10.14 -15.88 -15.48
CA ARG A 109 11.35 -16.73 -15.58
C ARG A 109 12.36 -16.26 -16.62
N GLU A 110 11.88 -15.81 -17.79
CA GLU A 110 12.73 -15.29 -18.86
C GLU A 110 13.41 -13.97 -18.51
N LYS A 111 12.89 -13.27 -17.49
CA LYS A 111 13.40 -11.99 -17.01
C LYS A 111 14.36 -12.14 -15.83
N GLU A 112 14.31 -13.27 -15.12
CA GLU A 112 15.12 -13.51 -13.92
C GLU A 112 16.61 -13.34 -14.22
N HIS A 113 17.13 -13.96 -15.28
CA HIS A 113 18.52 -13.81 -15.68
C HIS A 113 18.87 -12.37 -16.09
N GLN A 114 17.98 -11.71 -16.84
CA GLN A 114 18.20 -10.32 -17.25
C GLN A 114 18.23 -9.38 -16.04
N PHE A 115 17.33 -9.56 -15.07
CA PHE A 115 17.29 -8.75 -13.86
C PHE A 115 18.52 -8.91 -13.00
N LEU A 116 19.05 -10.14 -12.91
CA LEU A 116 20.25 -10.44 -12.11
C LEU A 116 21.52 -9.82 -12.72
N PHE A 117 21.73 -9.99 -14.03
CA PHE A 117 23.02 -9.69 -14.68
C PHE A 117 23.04 -8.39 -15.49
N SER A 118 21.91 -7.72 -15.69
CA SER A 118 21.90 -6.47 -16.43
C SER A 118 22.54 -5.34 -15.62
N PRO A 119 23.50 -4.59 -16.19
CA PRO A 119 24.05 -3.40 -15.55
C PRO A 119 23.02 -2.26 -15.44
N PHE A 120 21.90 -2.37 -16.16
CA PHE A 120 20.80 -1.40 -16.12
C PHE A 120 19.65 -1.83 -15.20
N ALA A 121 19.74 -2.99 -14.54
CA ALA A 121 18.79 -3.34 -13.49
C ALA A 121 18.95 -2.38 -12.30
N PRO A 122 17.86 -1.82 -11.77
CA PRO A 122 17.96 -0.91 -10.65
C PRO A 122 18.48 -1.64 -9.41
N ARG A 123 19.26 -0.93 -8.59
CA ARG A 123 19.80 -1.44 -7.33
C ARG A 123 19.55 -0.43 -6.24
N GLY A 124 18.89 -0.87 -5.16
CA GLY A 124 18.70 -0.10 -3.94
C GLY A 124 19.63 -0.56 -2.82
N ALA A 125 19.57 0.08 -1.66
CA ALA A 125 20.46 -0.21 -0.55
C ALA A 125 20.27 -1.62 0.03
N ARG A 126 19.03 -2.10 0.12
CA ARG A 126 18.72 -3.45 0.61
C ARG A 126 19.21 -4.52 -0.36
N MET A 127 19.02 -4.31 -1.66
CA MET A 127 19.54 -5.20 -2.70
C MET A 127 21.06 -5.30 -2.66
N GLU A 128 21.75 -4.18 -2.55
CA GLU A 128 23.21 -4.13 -2.45
C GLU A 128 23.71 -4.84 -1.17
N THR A 129 23.07 -4.61 -0.04
CA THR A 129 23.38 -5.27 1.23
C THR A 129 23.21 -6.79 1.13
N PHE A 130 22.11 -7.24 0.51
CA PHE A 130 21.87 -8.66 0.29
C PHE A 130 22.96 -9.28 -0.59
N LEU A 131 23.29 -8.64 -1.73
CA LEU A 131 24.32 -9.15 -2.64
C LEU A 131 25.71 -9.17 -1.98
N ALA A 132 26.07 -8.15 -1.22
CA ALA A 132 27.33 -8.08 -0.49
C ALA A 132 27.45 -9.14 0.63
N GLY A 133 26.31 -9.59 1.17
CA GLY A 133 26.26 -10.63 2.20
C GLY A 133 26.31 -12.07 1.66
N LEU A 134 26.26 -12.26 0.32
CA LEU A 134 26.38 -13.59 -0.26
C LEU A 134 27.82 -14.09 -0.22
N GLU A 135 28.03 -15.29 0.32
CA GLU A 135 29.34 -15.98 0.33
C GLU A 135 29.65 -16.69 -1.01
N ARG A 136 28.79 -16.51 -2.01
CA ARG A 136 28.88 -17.12 -3.34
C ARG A 136 28.41 -16.14 -4.41
N GLU A 137 28.69 -16.45 -5.67
CA GLU A 137 28.14 -15.70 -6.80
C GLU A 137 26.59 -15.78 -6.78
N PRO A 138 25.91 -14.65 -7.05
CA PRO A 138 24.45 -14.61 -7.15
C PRO A 138 23.93 -15.55 -8.25
N SER A 139 22.84 -16.21 -8.01
CA SER A 139 22.19 -17.14 -8.93
C SER A 139 20.74 -16.75 -9.21
N VAL A 140 20.11 -17.43 -10.15
CA VAL A 140 18.69 -17.22 -10.48
C VAL A 140 17.78 -17.52 -9.27
N ASP A 141 18.21 -18.38 -8.35
CA ASP A 141 17.46 -18.68 -7.13
C ASP A 141 17.35 -17.47 -6.18
N ASP A 142 18.29 -16.52 -6.29
CA ASP A 142 18.30 -15.31 -5.47
C ASP A 142 17.37 -14.21 -6.04
N VAL A 143 16.91 -14.35 -7.26
CA VAL A 143 16.24 -13.25 -7.99
C VAL A 143 14.92 -12.85 -7.34
N ARG A 144 14.17 -13.79 -6.76
CA ARG A 144 12.94 -13.46 -6.04
C ARG A 144 13.20 -12.64 -4.78
N PHE A 145 14.27 -12.93 -4.06
CA PHE A 145 14.72 -12.11 -2.93
C PHE A 145 15.09 -10.71 -3.40
N LEU A 146 15.88 -10.62 -4.48
CA LEU A 146 16.25 -9.33 -5.07
C LEU A 146 15.03 -8.52 -5.52
N ALA A 147 14.06 -9.16 -6.15
CA ALA A 147 12.81 -8.51 -6.52
C ALA A 147 11.99 -8.03 -5.31
N SER A 148 11.99 -8.80 -4.21
CA SER A 148 11.36 -8.38 -2.95
C SER A 148 12.07 -7.18 -2.34
N TYR A 149 13.41 -7.20 -2.33
CA TYR A 149 14.20 -6.07 -1.86
C TYR A 149 14.05 -4.84 -2.76
N ALA A 150 13.85 -5.01 -4.07
CA ALA A 150 13.57 -3.88 -4.96
C ALA A 150 12.28 -3.15 -4.58
N LEU A 151 11.21 -3.87 -4.23
CA LEU A 151 10.00 -3.21 -3.72
C LEU A 151 10.21 -2.57 -2.35
N ALA A 152 10.98 -3.23 -1.46
CA ALA A 152 11.32 -2.67 -0.16
C ALA A 152 12.18 -1.40 -0.27
N ASP A 153 13.15 -1.38 -1.20
CA ASP A 153 13.97 -0.21 -1.52
C ASP A 153 13.12 0.96 -2.02
N LEU A 154 12.14 0.69 -2.91
CA LEU A 154 11.18 1.70 -3.36
C LEU A 154 10.28 2.19 -2.22
N ALA A 155 9.89 1.30 -1.31
CA ALA A 155 9.12 1.68 -0.13
C ALA A 155 9.92 2.59 0.81
N ASP A 156 11.21 2.30 1.03
CA ASP A 156 12.10 3.17 1.79
C ASP A 156 12.22 4.57 1.14
N TYR A 157 12.33 4.63 -0.19
CA TYR A 157 12.32 5.91 -0.91
C TYR A 157 11.00 6.66 -0.70
N ILE A 158 9.85 5.99 -0.84
CA ILE A 158 8.53 6.60 -0.63
C ILE A 158 8.43 7.17 0.78
N THR A 159 8.81 6.38 1.79
CA THR A 159 8.75 6.80 3.20
C THR A 159 9.64 8.00 3.48
N ALA A 160 10.84 8.03 2.89
CA ALA A 160 11.80 9.11 3.12
C ALA A 160 11.40 10.45 2.48
N VAL A 161 10.82 10.43 1.27
CA VAL A 161 10.68 11.66 0.47
C VAL A 161 9.26 12.05 0.12
N PHE A 162 8.29 11.13 0.22
CA PHE A 162 6.95 11.34 -0.28
C PHE A 162 5.85 11.21 0.78
N ASP A 163 5.87 10.14 1.56
CA ASP A 163 4.84 9.85 2.57
C ASP A 163 5.46 9.10 3.76
N SER A 164 5.77 9.81 4.83
CA SER A 164 6.40 9.25 6.04
C SER A 164 5.57 8.15 6.72
N GLU A 165 4.26 8.13 6.46
CA GLU A 165 3.34 7.14 7.01
C GLU A 165 3.23 5.89 6.12
N PHE A 166 3.91 5.86 4.97
CA PHE A 166 3.85 4.72 4.06
C PHE A 166 4.69 3.54 4.57
N SER A 167 4.11 2.35 4.52
CA SER A 167 4.82 1.07 4.64
C SER A 167 4.13 0.04 3.75
N LEU A 168 4.88 -0.83 3.10
CA LEU A 168 4.30 -1.91 2.27
C LEU A 168 3.47 -2.90 3.08
N ILE A 169 3.85 -3.10 4.35
CA ILE A 169 3.22 -4.04 5.27
C ILE A 169 3.11 -3.36 6.62
N ARG A 170 1.96 -2.80 6.94
CA ARG A 170 1.68 -2.23 8.26
C ARG A 170 1.15 -3.28 9.25
N TYR A 171 1.62 -4.52 9.13
CA TYR A 171 1.15 -5.63 9.95
C TYR A 171 1.44 -5.45 11.44
N ALA A 172 2.64 -4.98 11.79
CA ALA A 172 3.12 -5.00 13.16
C ALA A 172 3.48 -3.61 13.73
N GLU A 173 3.36 -2.56 12.93
CA GLU A 173 4.08 -1.32 13.22
C GLU A 173 3.52 -0.49 14.35
N HIS A 174 2.35 -0.72 14.86
CA HIS A 174 1.82 0.11 15.95
C HIS A 174 0.90 -0.67 16.91
N LEU A 175 1.42 -1.77 17.45
CA LEU A 175 0.95 -2.23 18.76
C LEU A 175 1.55 -1.39 19.90
N THR A 176 2.52 -0.56 19.62
CA THR A 176 3.01 0.46 20.56
C THR A 176 2.14 1.70 20.38
N VAL A 177 1.27 1.83 21.29
CA VAL A 177 0.36 2.91 21.59
C VAL A 177 1.07 4.28 21.49
N ASP A 178 1.05 4.89 20.32
CA ASP A 178 0.92 6.33 20.28
C ASP A 178 -0.56 6.62 20.48
N GLU A 179 -0.92 7.29 21.56
CA GLU A 179 -2.27 7.81 21.81
C GLU A 179 -2.64 8.82 20.71
N ARG A 180 -2.94 8.31 19.51
CA ARG A 180 -3.33 9.14 18.37
C ARG A 180 -4.74 9.65 18.61
N THR A 181 -4.90 10.95 18.65
CA THR A 181 -6.23 11.55 18.65
C THR A 181 -6.89 11.33 17.30
N PHE A 182 -8.22 11.26 17.28
CA PHE A 182 -8.96 11.13 16.00
C PHE A 182 -8.66 12.28 15.02
N ALA A 183 -8.39 13.47 15.51
CA ALA A 183 -7.98 14.62 14.69
C ALA A 183 -6.62 14.39 13.98
N GLN A 184 -5.69 13.68 14.61
CA GLN A 184 -4.44 13.27 13.95
C GLN A 184 -4.70 12.24 12.85
N ILE A 185 -5.56 11.27 13.11
CA ILE A 185 -5.99 10.27 12.11
C ILE A 185 -6.67 10.97 10.91
N GLU A 186 -7.57 11.93 11.14
CA GLU A 186 -8.20 12.71 10.07
C GLU A 186 -7.16 13.47 9.21
N LYS A 187 -6.11 13.99 9.82
CA LYS A 187 -5.01 14.64 9.08
C LYS A 187 -4.22 13.63 8.24
N GLU A 188 -3.97 12.46 8.74
CA GLU A 188 -3.25 11.39 8.03
C GLU A 188 -4.06 10.84 6.84
N LEU A 189 -5.40 10.98 6.81
CA LEU A 189 -6.20 10.69 5.63
C LEU A 189 -5.81 11.51 4.39
N GLU A 190 -5.12 12.63 4.58
CA GLU A 190 -4.61 13.47 3.48
C GLU A 190 -3.18 13.12 3.08
N SER A 191 -2.64 11.99 3.55
CA SER A 191 -1.28 11.55 3.20
C SER A 191 -1.11 11.40 1.69
N PRO A 192 0.09 11.68 1.15
CA PRO A 192 0.30 11.69 -0.29
C PRO A 192 -0.06 10.39 -1.00
N VAL A 193 0.27 9.23 -0.43
CA VAL A 193 -0.08 7.94 -1.03
C VAL A 193 -1.59 7.74 -1.07
N MET A 194 -2.31 8.10 0.00
CA MET A 194 -3.78 8.04 0.03
C MET A 194 -4.38 8.94 -1.05
N LYS A 195 -3.93 10.18 -1.12
CA LYS A 195 -4.49 11.21 -2.00
C LYS A 195 -4.20 10.98 -3.49
N TYR A 196 -2.95 10.62 -3.83
CA TYR A 196 -2.52 10.57 -5.23
C TYR A 196 -2.61 9.18 -5.87
N PHE A 197 -2.60 8.11 -5.07
CA PHE A 197 -2.61 6.74 -5.56
C PHE A 197 -3.85 5.97 -5.10
N TYR A 198 -4.17 5.98 -3.81
CA TYR A 198 -5.30 5.19 -3.33
C TYR A 198 -6.65 5.76 -3.77
N GLN A 199 -6.79 7.08 -3.82
CA GLN A 199 -7.97 7.73 -4.40
C GLN A 199 -8.23 7.21 -5.83
N LYS A 200 -7.19 7.13 -6.66
CA LYS A 200 -7.29 6.62 -8.04
C LYS A 200 -7.68 5.14 -8.09
N VAL A 201 -7.21 4.34 -7.13
CA VAL A 201 -7.64 2.94 -6.98
C VAL A 201 -9.15 2.86 -6.71
N LEU A 202 -9.65 3.67 -5.79
CA LEU A 202 -11.09 3.73 -5.48
C LEU A 202 -11.90 4.16 -6.71
N GLU A 203 -11.49 5.21 -7.39
CA GLU A 203 -12.14 5.69 -8.62
C GLU A 203 -12.17 4.61 -9.70
N LYS A 204 -11.04 3.96 -10.01
CA LYS A 204 -10.97 2.87 -11.00
C LYS A 204 -11.89 1.70 -10.66
N ASN A 205 -12.07 1.41 -9.38
CA ASN A 205 -12.87 0.27 -8.94
C ASN A 205 -14.35 0.56 -8.78
N PHE A 206 -14.74 1.82 -8.54
CA PHE A 206 -16.11 2.14 -8.12
C PHE A 206 -16.80 3.26 -8.91
N ASP A 207 -16.10 4.11 -9.68
CA ASP A 207 -16.74 5.26 -10.33
C ASP A 207 -17.84 4.90 -11.33
N LYS A 208 -17.73 3.74 -11.94
CA LYS A 208 -18.73 3.26 -12.90
C LYS A 208 -19.76 2.31 -12.27
N GLU A 209 -19.68 2.11 -10.97
CA GLU A 209 -20.56 1.21 -10.26
C GLU A 209 -21.73 1.94 -9.62
N ASP A 210 -22.87 1.26 -9.55
CA ASP A 210 -24.03 1.73 -8.81
C ASP A 210 -23.75 1.74 -7.30
N CYS A 211 -24.52 2.56 -6.58
CA CYS A 211 -24.46 2.61 -5.13
C CYS A 211 -24.72 1.22 -4.52
N PRO A 212 -23.76 0.62 -3.78
CA PRO A 212 -24.06 -0.57 -3.01
C PRO A 212 -24.98 -0.22 -1.84
N ASP A 213 -25.88 -1.14 -1.47
CA ASP A 213 -26.70 -0.98 -0.27
C ASP A 213 -25.82 -1.01 0.98
N MET A 214 -24.79 -1.87 0.98
CA MET A 214 -23.86 -2.03 2.11
C MET A 214 -22.41 -2.23 1.64
N VAL A 215 -21.49 -1.56 2.33
CA VAL A 215 -20.05 -1.76 2.21
C VAL A 215 -19.49 -2.31 3.52
N CYS A 216 -18.91 -3.51 3.46
CA CYS A 216 -18.26 -4.16 4.60
C CYS A 216 -16.74 -4.06 4.43
N ILE A 217 -16.06 -3.34 5.32
CA ILE A 217 -14.62 -3.17 5.28
C ILE A 217 -13.98 -4.02 6.38
N SER A 218 -13.16 -4.99 5.98
CA SER A 218 -12.48 -5.89 6.91
C SER A 218 -11.14 -5.31 7.33
N ILE A 219 -10.99 -4.99 8.61
CA ILE A 219 -9.80 -4.37 9.21
C ILE A 219 -9.10 -5.42 10.09
N PRO A 220 -8.14 -6.18 9.53
CA PRO A 220 -7.45 -7.22 10.28
C PRO A 220 -6.44 -6.69 11.29
N PHE A 221 -5.79 -5.56 10.99
CA PHE A 221 -4.65 -5.01 11.74
C PHE A 221 -4.73 -3.49 11.84
N ALA A 222 -4.09 -2.91 12.84
CA ALA A 222 -4.06 -1.46 13.08
C ALA A 222 -3.64 -0.65 11.83
N GLY A 223 -2.62 -1.11 11.12
CA GLY A 223 -2.11 -0.41 9.92
C GLY A 223 -3.09 -0.34 8.75
N THR A 224 -4.15 -1.15 8.74
CA THR A 224 -5.20 -1.11 7.70
C THR A 224 -6.37 -0.19 8.07
N PHE A 225 -6.37 0.41 9.27
CA PHE A 225 -7.45 1.26 9.75
C PHE A 225 -7.54 2.59 8.98
N LEU A 226 -6.40 3.26 8.77
CA LEU A 226 -6.36 4.51 8.02
C LEU A 226 -6.92 4.37 6.59
N PRO A 227 -6.44 3.42 5.76
CA PRO A 227 -7.01 3.22 4.43
C PRO A 227 -8.46 2.70 4.47
N ALA A 228 -8.89 2.01 5.52
CA ALA A 228 -10.31 1.65 5.71
C ALA A 228 -11.19 2.88 5.93
N LEU A 229 -10.76 3.83 6.77
CA LEU A 229 -11.46 5.10 6.97
C LEU A 229 -11.46 5.95 5.69
N TYR A 230 -10.35 5.95 4.94
CA TYR A 230 -10.30 6.62 3.64
C TYR A 230 -11.33 6.04 2.66
N THR A 231 -11.43 4.72 2.62
CA THR A 231 -12.46 4.01 1.83
C THR A 231 -13.87 4.38 2.27
N ALA A 232 -14.13 4.35 3.58
CA ALA A 232 -15.43 4.73 4.14
C ALA A 232 -15.79 6.19 3.77
N ARG A 233 -14.83 7.12 3.90
CA ARG A 233 -14.98 8.51 3.48
C ARG A 233 -15.35 8.63 2.00
N TYR A 234 -14.66 7.91 1.11
CA TYR A 234 -14.96 7.91 -0.31
C TYR A 234 -16.42 7.52 -0.60
N PHE A 235 -16.92 6.44 0.01
CA PHE A 235 -18.30 6.00 -0.17
C PHE A 235 -19.29 7.00 0.41
N LYS A 236 -19.02 7.56 1.59
CA LYS A 236 -19.87 8.57 2.20
C LYS A 236 -19.92 9.87 1.40
N GLN A 237 -18.80 10.34 0.87
CA GLN A 237 -18.75 11.53 0.02
C GLN A 237 -19.52 11.31 -1.29
N ARG A 238 -19.47 10.10 -1.85
CA ARG A 238 -20.10 9.79 -3.13
C ARG A 238 -21.59 9.52 -3.02
N PHE A 239 -22.01 8.78 -2.01
CA PHE A 239 -23.36 8.24 -1.91
C PHE A 239 -24.17 8.76 -0.70
N GLY A 240 -23.52 9.46 0.23
CA GLY A 240 -24.15 9.99 1.44
C GLY A 240 -24.75 8.89 2.29
N ASP A 241 -25.98 9.11 2.74
CA ASP A 241 -26.73 8.17 3.58
C ASP A 241 -27.37 7.00 2.82
N LYS A 242 -27.23 6.97 1.49
CA LYS A 242 -27.73 5.86 0.66
C LYS A 242 -26.91 4.58 0.82
N VAL A 243 -25.66 4.70 1.28
CA VAL A 243 -24.77 3.55 1.51
C VAL A 243 -24.60 3.29 3.01
N PHE A 244 -24.78 2.04 3.42
CA PHE A 244 -24.52 1.61 4.79
C PHE A 244 -23.08 1.06 4.90
N VAL A 245 -22.21 1.75 5.64
CA VAL A 245 -20.79 1.36 5.79
C VAL A 245 -20.57 0.68 7.13
N VAL A 246 -20.05 -0.54 7.09
CA VAL A 246 -19.73 -1.36 8.28
C VAL A 246 -18.25 -1.65 8.29
N ILE A 247 -17.60 -1.51 9.43
CA ILE A 247 -16.24 -1.99 9.69
C ILE A 247 -16.27 -3.19 10.61
N GLY A 248 -15.37 -4.14 10.38
CA GLY A 248 -15.22 -5.33 11.23
C GLY A 248 -13.83 -5.95 11.03
N GLY A 249 -13.55 -7.04 11.74
CA GLY A 249 -12.27 -7.75 11.66
C GLY A 249 -11.50 -7.76 12.97
N GLY A 250 -10.31 -8.38 12.96
CA GLY A 250 -9.52 -8.62 14.17
C GLY A 250 -9.23 -7.35 14.96
N PHE A 251 -8.70 -6.32 14.32
CA PHE A 251 -8.39 -5.04 14.95
C PHE A 251 -9.63 -4.36 15.54
N VAL A 252 -10.75 -4.40 14.82
CA VAL A 252 -12.00 -3.81 15.29
C VAL A 252 -12.50 -4.50 16.56
N ASN A 253 -12.43 -5.84 16.60
CA ASN A 253 -12.89 -6.63 17.74
C ASN A 253 -12.00 -6.51 18.98
N THR A 254 -10.71 -6.20 18.82
CA THR A 254 -9.78 -6.07 19.93
C THR A 254 -9.63 -4.63 20.42
N GLU A 255 -9.42 -3.68 19.50
CA GLU A 255 -9.01 -2.32 19.84
C GLU A 255 -10.16 -1.30 19.74
N LEU A 256 -11.17 -1.56 18.88
CA LEU A 256 -12.26 -0.60 18.65
C LEU A 256 -13.57 -1.02 19.32
N ARG A 257 -13.60 -2.10 20.07
CA ARG A 257 -14.83 -2.65 20.67
C ARG A 257 -15.55 -1.65 21.58
N ASP A 258 -14.79 -0.90 22.36
CA ASP A 258 -15.30 0.04 23.36
C ASP A 258 -15.10 1.51 22.93
N VAL A 259 -14.79 1.75 21.65
CA VAL A 259 -14.59 3.10 21.13
C VAL A 259 -15.91 3.86 21.09
N SER A 260 -15.96 4.97 21.79
CA SER A 260 -17.08 5.91 21.85
C SER A 260 -16.85 7.20 21.05
N GLU A 261 -15.89 7.19 20.09
CA GLU A 261 -15.55 8.38 19.31
C GLU A 261 -16.67 8.74 18.32
N ALA A 262 -17.44 9.76 18.65
CA ALA A 262 -18.58 10.22 17.87
C ALA A 262 -18.19 10.64 16.44
N ALA A 263 -16.95 11.08 16.22
CA ALA A 263 -16.45 11.49 14.91
C ALA A 263 -16.35 10.32 13.91
N LEU A 264 -16.25 9.07 14.37
CA LEU A 264 -16.34 7.88 13.52
C LEU A 264 -17.67 7.80 12.77
N GLY A 265 -18.77 8.29 13.36
CA GLY A 265 -20.09 8.33 12.73
C GLY A 265 -20.15 9.14 11.43
N LYS A 266 -19.13 9.98 11.13
CA LYS A 266 -19.01 10.65 9.82
C LYS A 266 -18.67 9.67 8.70
N TYR A 267 -18.03 8.56 9.02
CA TYR A 267 -17.44 7.62 8.06
C TYR A 267 -18.18 6.30 8.04
N ILE A 268 -18.65 5.82 9.18
CA ILE A 268 -19.23 4.49 9.33
C ILE A 268 -20.59 4.55 10.00
N ASN A 269 -21.44 3.55 9.72
CA ASN A 269 -22.76 3.38 10.30
C ASN A 269 -22.74 2.35 11.44
N ALA A 270 -21.88 1.34 11.36
CA ALA A 270 -21.81 0.28 12.34
C ALA A 270 -20.39 -0.32 12.47
N ILE A 271 -20.16 -0.88 13.65
CA ILE A 271 -19.00 -1.71 14.00
C ILE A 271 -19.50 -3.12 14.24
N SER A 272 -18.83 -4.16 13.68
CA SER A 272 -19.24 -5.56 13.78
C SER A 272 -18.15 -6.40 14.46
#